data_40512b153c97edd09a74c057c90033b4
#
_entry.id   40512b153c97edd09a74c057c90033b4
#
_cell.length_a   1.000
_cell.length_b   1.000
_cell.length_c   1.000
_cell.angle_alpha   90.00
_cell.angle_beta   90.00
_cell.angle_gamma   90.00
#
_symmetry.space_group_name_H-M   'P 1'
#
loop_
_entity.id
_entity.type
_entity.pdbx_description
1 polymer ?
#
loop_
_entity_poly.entity_id
_entity_poly.type
_entity_poly.pdbx_seq_one_letter_code
_entity_poly.pdbx_strand_id
1 'polypeptide(L)'
;MSYAQFQVSASTGYAIASAGMKTGESINSSGTENHYGSYGEGVNFQIRGTYFFNESFGADLSFGYLNGADQTISKVDLPTQQVDAIARARAYGASLSMVYKFTNNVYGRFGALLKIGGKTEAVVSNRADLTQTQLDQFAAAGFTLPSGSYTQTNYVEDFHGVFPLGFVAALGYKYDLNSNFSLFAEAEYYGISLKRKDSELQSFNTDLYLPDGTLAQAGLYTMDNLPAGRALKITYSDELTHAEQADPSKELAQKVPYSSFGINIGITYKFNSASKVQ
;
A
#
# COMPACT_ATOMS: atom_id res chain seq x y z
N MET A 1 -0.95 7.02 46.24
CA MET A 1 0.08 6.19 45.62
C MET A 1 0.10 6.52 44.13
N SER A 2 1.21 6.96 43.60
CA SER A 2 1.33 7.32 42.17
C SER A 2 1.58 6.06 41.37
N TYR A 3 0.58 5.56 40.65
CA TYR A 3 0.67 4.40 39.77
C TYR A 3 1.11 4.84 38.34
N ALA A 4 2.23 5.54 38.24
CA ALA A 4 2.79 5.84 36.93
C ALA A 4 3.60 4.64 36.46
N GLN A 5 3.09 3.86 35.52
CA GLN A 5 3.81 2.73 34.95
C GLN A 5 4.05 2.96 33.46
N PHE A 6 5.32 3.03 33.07
CA PHE A 6 5.73 3.09 31.68
C PHE A 6 6.05 1.69 31.16
N GLN A 7 5.62 1.42 29.91
CA GLN A 7 5.85 0.16 29.22
C GLN A 7 6.30 0.43 27.78
N VAL A 8 7.17 -0.43 27.27
CA VAL A 8 7.55 -0.43 25.85
C VAL A 8 7.21 -1.80 25.28
N SER A 9 6.61 -1.81 24.11
CA SER A 9 6.21 -3.05 23.42
C SER A 9 6.73 -3.07 22.01
N ALA A 10 7.04 -4.27 21.51
CA ALA A 10 7.30 -4.54 20.12
C ALA A 10 6.43 -5.69 19.64
N SER A 11 5.88 -5.58 18.45
CA SER A 11 4.99 -6.58 17.87
C SER A 11 5.16 -6.71 16.36
N THR A 12 4.72 -7.83 15.85
CA THR A 12 4.52 -8.10 14.45
C THR A 12 3.22 -8.85 14.27
N GLY A 13 2.63 -8.75 13.08
CA GLY A 13 1.38 -9.41 12.75
C GLY A 13 1.07 -9.40 11.28
N TYR A 14 -0.06 -9.96 10.94
CA TYR A 14 -0.61 -9.94 9.60
C TYR A 14 -2.02 -9.36 9.63
N ALA A 15 -2.28 -8.44 8.72
CA ALA A 15 -3.58 -7.83 8.52
C ALA A 15 -4.18 -8.27 7.19
N ILE A 16 -5.47 -8.57 7.19
CA ILE A 16 -6.28 -8.84 6.01
C ILE A 16 -7.06 -7.58 5.61
N ALA A 17 -7.40 -7.47 4.33
CA ALA A 17 -8.22 -6.39 3.82
C ALA A 17 -9.61 -6.38 4.49
N SER A 18 -10.06 -5.20 4.93
CA SER A 18 -11.40 -5.03 5.52
C SER A 18 -12.27 -4.03 4.77
N ALA A 19 -11.75 -3.37 3.74
CA ALA A 19 -12.50 -2.48 2.88
C ALA A 19 -12.94 -3.27 1.63
N GLY A 20 -14.23 -3.47 1.44
CA GLY A 20 -14.77 -4.13 0.25
C GLY A 20 -14.77 -3.24 -1.01
N MET A 21 -13.68 -2.51 -1.26
CA MET A 21 -13.54 -1.65 -2.43
C MET A 21 -12.88 -2.41 -3.58
N LYS A 22 -13.35 -2.16 -4.80
CA LYS A 22 -12.72 -2.70 -6.01
C LYS A 22 -11.29 -2.17 -6.10
N THR A 23 -10.31 -3.07 -6.10
CA THR A 23 -8.88 -2.77 -6.30
C THR A 23 -8.47 -2.90 -7.75
N GLY A 24 -9.13 -3.79 -8.49
CA GLY A 24 -8.82 -4.06 -9.90
C GLY A 24 -9.73 -5.06 -10.54
N GLU A 25 -9.29 -5.60 -11.68
CA GLU A 25 -10.04 -6.61 -12.43
C GLU A 25 -9.11 -7.57 -13.18
N SER A 26 -9.61 -8.78 -13.42
CA SER A 26 -9.02 -9.76 -14.34
C SER A 26 -9.92 -9.92 -15.55
N ILE A 27 -9.35 -9.82 -16.75
CA ILE A 27 -10.03 -9.95 -18.03
C ILE A 27 -9.39 -11.11 -18.79
N ASN A 28 -10.18 -12.05 -19.27
CA ASN A 28 -9.74 -13.14 -20.14
C ASN A 28 -10.79 -13.38 -21.24
N SER A 29 -10.54 -14.36 -22.12
CA SER A 29 -11.44 -14.68 -23.22
C SER A 29 -12.85 -15.14 -22.81
N SER A 30 -13.06 -15.52 -21.54
CA SER A 30 -14.34 -15.99 -21.01
C SER A 30 -15.12 -14.91 -20.26
N GLY A 31 -14.48 -13.81 -19.82
CA GLY A 31 -15.15 -12.75 -19.09
C GLY A 31 -14.25 -11.85 -18.28
N THR A 32 -14.87 -11.07 -17.40
CA THR A 32 -14.23 -10.13 -16.49
C THR A 32 -14.61 -10.44 -15.05
N GLU A 33 -13.61 -10.51 -14.16
CA GLU A 33 -13.76 -10.69 -12.71
C GLU A 33 -13.20 -9.47 -11.96
N ASN A 34 -13.97 -8.96 -10.99
CA ASN A 34 -13.51 -7.86 -10.14
C ASN A 34 -12.73 -8.37 -8.94
N HIS A 35 -11.63 -7.71 -8.62
CA HIS A 35 -10.88 -7.90 -7.38
C HIS A 35 -11.25 -6.84 -6.36
N TYR A 36 -11.41 -7.26 -5.10
CA TYR A 36 -11.73 -6.38 -3.98
C TYR A 36 -10.67 -6.56 -2.89
N GLY A 37 -10.28 -5.46 -2.27
CA GLY A 37 -9.23 -5.52 -1.26
C GLY A 37 -8.96 -4.19 -0.59
N SER A 38 -7.80 -4.12 0.04
CA SER A 38 -7.27 -2.92 0.68
C SER A 38 -5.75 -2.97 0.69
N TYR A 39 -5.11 -1.85 0.45
CA TYR A 39 -3.65 -1.72 0.58
C TYR A 39 -3.16 -1.80 2.04
N GLY A 40 -4.07 -1.91 3.01
CA GLY A 40 -3.75 -2.20 4.41
C GLY A 40 -3.47 -3.67 4.72
N GLU A 41 -3.64 -4.57 3.73
CA GLU A 41 -3.30 -5.98 3.86
C GLU A 41 -1.79 -6.20 3.83
N GLY A 42 -1.27 -7.07 4.71
CA GLY A 42 0.13 -7.46 4.73
C GLY A 42 0.72 -7.66 6.12
N VAL A 43 2.04 -7.81 6.16
CA VAL A 43 2.79 -7.95 7.41
C VAL A 43 3.06 -6.57 8.00
N ASN A 44 2.80 -6.41 9.29
CA ASN A 44 3.10 -5.18 10.02
C ASN A 44 4.11 -5.40 11.14
N PHE A 45 4.83 -4.34 11.49
CA PHE A 45 5.73 -4.26 12.62
C PHE A 45 5.41 -3.00 13.40
N GLN A 46 5.37 -3.06 14.73
CA GLN A 46 5.06 -1.92 15.58
C GLN A 46 6.00 -1.84 16.78
N ILE A 47 6.33 -0.61 17.15
CA ILE A 47 6.95 -0.25 18.44
C ILE A 47 6.00 0.70 19.14
N ARG A 48 5.81 0.50 20.45
CA ARG A 48 4.78 1.18 21.21
C ARG A 48 5.27 1.57 22.60
N GLY A 49 5.03 2.80 23.00
CA GLY A 49 5.23 3.30 24.34
C GLY A 49 3.89 3.55 25.02
N THR A 50 3.62 2.87 26.15
CA THR A 50 2.38 3.01 26.90
C THR A 50 2.66 3.59 28.28
N TYR A 51 1.90 4.61 28.68
CA TYR A 51 1.96 5.22 29.99
C TYR A 51 0.60 5.07 30.70
N PHE A 52 0.57 4.38 31.83
CA PHE A 52 -0.62 4.20 32.66
C PHE A 52 -0.70 5.31 33.71
N PHE A 53 -1.79 6.05 33.70
CA PHE A 53 -2.09 7.11 34.68
C PHE A 53 -2.58 6.51 36.01
N ASN A 54 -3.30 5.37 35.91
CA ASN A 54 -3.81 4.59 37.03
C ASN A 54 -3.80 3.10 36.67
N GLU A 55 -4.41 2.24 37.49
CA GLU A 55 -4.41 0.79 37.30
C GLU A 55 -5.06 0.34 35.98
N SER A 56 -6.06 1.11 35.48
CA SER A 56 -6.89 0.73 34.34
C SER A 56 -6.67 1.58 33.11
N PHE A 57 -6.36 2.88 33.24
CA PHE A 57 -6.27 3.84 32.13
C PHE A 57 -4.84 4.24 31.82
N GLY A 58 -4.54 4.27 30.53
CA GLY A 58 -3.27 4.74 29.99
C GLY A 58 -3.41 5.40 28.63
N ALA A 59 -2.33 6.02 28.18
CA ALA A 59 -2.13 6.48 26.81
C ALA A 59 -1.01 5.70 26.15
N ASP A 60 -1.14 5.53 24.86
CA ASP A 60 -0.28 4.70 24.03
C ASP A 60 0.12 5.48 22.78
N LEU A 61 1.41 5.60 22.54
CA LEU A 61 1.98 6.13 21.31
C LEU A 61 2.64 4.99 20.55
N SER A 62 2.23 4.74 19.32
CA SER A 62 2.82 3.71 18.48
C SER A 62 3.38 4.26 17.18
N PHE A 63 4.41 3.57 16.69
CA PHE A 63 4.97 3.72 15.35
C PHE A 63 5.02 2.35 14.70
N GLY A 64 4.57 2.28 13.44
CA GLY A 64 4.49 1.03 12.70
C GLY A 64 4.95 1.16 11.26
N TYR A 65 5.31 0.02 10.71
CA TYR A 65 5.62 -0.17 9.30
C TYR A 65 4.76 -1.29 8.73
N LEU A 66 4.11 -1.04 7.59
CA LEU A 66 3.36 -2.02 6.82
C LEU A 66 4.14 -2.40 5.57
N ASN A 67 4.45 -3.69 5.45
CA ASN A 67 4.87 -4.34 4.21
C ASN A 67 3.65 -4.98 3.57
N GLY A 68 2.98 -4.20 2.70
CA GLY A 68 1.72 -4.58 2.08
C GLY A 68 1.87 -5.76 1.13
N ALA A 69 0.86 -6.62 1.13
CA ALA A 69 0.69 -7.71 0.18
C ALA A 69 0.37 -7.16 -1.22
N ASP A 70 0.68 -7.94 -2.24
CA ASP A 70 0.37 -7.59 -3.62
C ASP A 70 -1.13 -7.65 -3.86
N GLN A 71 -1.69 -6.55 -4.37
CA GLN A 71 -3.09 -6.43 -4.77
C GLN A 71 -3.15 -6.35 -6.29
N THR A 72 -3.89 -7.23 -6.95
CA THR A 72 -4.11 -7.15 -8.40
C THR A 72 -4.91 -5.89 -8.73
N ILE A 73 -4.35 -5.01 -9.57
CA ILE A 73 -5.01 -3.80 -10.08
C ILE A 73 -5.48 -3.96 -11.51
N SER A 74 -4.77 -4.77 -12.31
CA SER A 74 -5.21 -5.17 -13.64
C SER A 74 -4.53 -6.46 -14.05
N LYS A 75 -5.29 -7.45 -14.48
CA LYS A 75 -4.76 -8.66 -15.09
C LYS A 75 -5.53 -8.93 -16.39
N VAL A 76 -4.83 -8.91 -17.51
CA VAL A 76 -5.43 -9.19 -18.82
C VAL A 76 -4.71 -10.40 -19.42
N ASP A 77 -5.48 -11.39 -19.86
CA ASP A 77 -4.98 -12.58 -20.54
C ASP A 77 -5.82 -12.82 -21.81
N LEU A 78 -5.49 -12.05 -22.84
CA LEU A 78 -6.07 -12.12 -24.17
C LEU A 78 -5.00 -12.49 -25.20
N PRO A 79 -5.36 -13.07 -26.34
CA PRO A 79 -4.39 -13.46 -27.37
C PRO A 79 -3.49 -12.31 -27.85
N THR A 80 -4.01 -11.08 -27.89
CA THR A 80 -3.32 -9.88 -28.40
C THR A 80 -2.82 -8.95 -27.32
N GLN A 81 -3.16 -9.23 -26.04
CA GLN A 81 -2.76 -8.39 -24.91
C GLN A 81 -2.65 -9.21 -23.63
N GLN A 82 -1.52 -9.07 -22.94
CA GLN A 82 -1.29 -9.65 -21.62
C GLN A 82 -0.82 -8.54 -20.68
N VAL A 83 -1.56 -8.33 -19.59
CA VAL A 83 -1.20 -7.37 -18.56
C VAL A 83 -1.14 -8.10 -17.22
N ASP A 84 -0.09 -7.84 -16.47
CA ASP A 84 0.03 -8.18 -15.05
C ASP A 84 0.43 -6.92 -14.29
N ALA A 85 -0.52 -6.37 -13.55
CA ALA A 85 -0.34 -5.15 -12.81
C ALA A 85 -0.79 -5.36 -11.36
N ILE A 86 0.15 -5.19 -10.45
CA ILE A 86 -0.07 -5.27 -9.01
C ILE A 86 0.26 -3.93 -8.35
N ALA A 87 -0.35 -3.70 -7.18
CA ALA A 87 0.06 -2.61 -6.31
C ALA A 87 0.19 -3.08 -4.87
N ARG A 88 1.14 -2.51 -4.14
CA ARG A 88 1.45 -2.88 -2.75
C ARG A 88 1.84 -1.67 -1.91
N ALA A 89 1.45 -1.66 -0.64
CA ALA A 89 1.82 -0.60 0.27
C ALA A 89 3.22 -0.81 0.87
N ARG A 90 3.92 0.31 1.04
CA ARG A 90 5.13 0.44 1.85
C ARG A 90 4.92 1.66 2.73
N ALA A 91 4.26 1.47 3.89
CA ALA A 91 3.69 2.58 4.64
C ALA A 91 4.20 2.64 6.07
N TYR A 92 4.49 3.86 6.53
CA TYR A 92 4.78 4.16 7.92
C TYR A 92 3.57 4.83 8.55
N GLY A 93 3.19 4.36 9.74
CA GLY A 93 2.09 4.89 10.53
C GLY A 93 2.49 5.30 11.93
N ALA A 94 1.74 6.23 12.50
CA ALA A 94 1.79 6.56 13.91
C ALA A 94 0.38 6.59 14.49
N SER A 95 0.20 6.16 15.73
CA SER A 95 -1.09 6.29 16.39
C SER A 95 -0.95 6.78 17.84
N LEU A 96 -1.96 7.53 18.27
CA LEU A 96 -2.13 7.94 19.66
C LEU A 96 -3.47 7.39 20.15
N SER A 97 -3.42 6.50 21.16
CA SER A 97 -4.58 5.77 21.62
C SER A 97 -4.75 5.89 23.13
N MET A 98 -5.99 5.80 23.59
CA MET A 98 -6.31 5.47 24.97
C MET A 98 -6.27 3.96 25.14
N VAL A 99 -5.73 3.50 26.26
CA VAL A 99 -5.69 2.09 26.64
C VAL A 99 -6.53 1.92 27.91
N TYR A 100 -7.39 0.89 27.89
CA TYR A 100 -8.18 0.51 29.06
C TYR A 100 -7.98 -0.97 29.37
N LYS A 101 -7.61 -1.29 30.61
CA LYS A 101 -7.54 -2.66 31.13
C LYS A 101 -8.90 -3.05 31.71
N PHE A 102 -9.56 -4.00 31.07
CA PHE A 102 -10.80 -4.62 31.56
C PHE A 102 -10.52 -5.54 32.72
N THR A 103 -9.39 -6.25 32.64
CA THR A 103 -8.84 -7.14 33.67
C THR A 103 -7.32 -6.98 33.70
N ASN A 104 -6.64 -7.76 34.55
CA ASN A 104 -5.17 -7.79 34.56
C ASN A 104 -4.57 -8.28 33.22
N ASN A 105 -5.33 -9.07 32.47
CA ASN A 105 -4.86 -9.72 31.24
C ASN A 105 -5.53 -9.16 29.97
N VAL A 106 -6.77 -8.67 30.06
CA VAL A 106 -7.54 -8.20 28.89
C VAL A 106 -7.56 -6.69 28.85
N TYR A 107 -7.23 -6.11 27.69
CA TYR A 107 -7.22 -4.67 27.49
C TYR A 107 -7.78 -4.32 26.11
N GLY A 108 -8.25 -3.08 25.97
CA GLY A 108 -8.63 -2.49 24.70
C GLY A 108 -7.83 -1.22 24.43
N ARG A 109 -7.67 -0.90 23.16
CA ARG A 109 -7.10 0.37 22.66
C ARG A 109 -8.06 1.01 21.66
N PHE A 110 -8.15 2.33 21.72
CA PHE A 110 -8.83 3.11 20.69
C PHE A 110 -8.17 4.48 20.54
N GLY A 111 -7.94 4.93 19.31
CA GLY A 111 -7.27 6.19 19.08
C GLY A 111 -7.18 6.64 17.64
N ALA A 112 -6.51 7.76 17.44
CA ALA A 112 -6.22 8.34 16.14
C ALA A 112 -5.05 7.61 15.47
N LEU A 113 -5.15 7.42 14.16
CA LEU A 113 -4.14 6.81 13.30
C LEU A 113 -3.78 7.79 12.19
N LEU A 114 -2.47 7.93 11.91
CA LEU A 114 -1.93 8.76 10.86
C LEU A 114 -0.96 7.93 10.03
N LYS A 115 -1.06 8.00 8.69
CA LYS A 115 0.03 7.55 7.81
C LYS A 115 1.02 8.70 7.68
N ILE A 116 2.21 8.52 8.22
CA ILE A 116 3.25 9.55 8.32
C ILE A 116 4.28 9.49 7.20
N GLY A 117 4.24 8.44 6.37
CA GLY A 117 5.17 8.29 5.25
C GLY A 117 4.93 7.03 4.44
N GLY A 118 5.80 6.84 3.43
CA GLY A 118 5.75 5.70 2.52
C GLY A 118 4.89 5.93 1.28
N LYS A 119 4.74 4.88 0.47
CA LYS A 119 4.16 4.89 -0.87
C LYS A 119 3.23 3.71 -1.09
N THR A 120 2.43 3.78 -2.15
CA THR A 120 1.87 2.60 -2.82
C THR A 120 2.66 2.40 -4.10
N GLU A 121 3.31 1.28 -4.24
CA GLU A 121 4.13 0.94 -5.40
C GLU A 121 3.30 0.10 -6.36
N ALA A 122 3.09 0.58 -7.59
CA ALA A 122 2.53 -0.19 -8.68
C ALA A 122 3.65 -0.77 -9.54
N VAL A 123 3.56 -2.08 -9.83
CA VAL A 123 4.49 -2.81 -10.70
C VAL A 123 3.67 -3.37 -11.84
N VAL A 124 4.02 -3.00 -13.06
CA VAL A 124 3.25 -3.32 -14.25
C VAL A 124 4.12 -3.96 -15.32
N SER A 125 3.63 -5.07 -15.84
CA SER A 125 4.13 -5.73 -17.03
C SER A 125 2.99 -5.79 -18.05
N ASN A 126 3.19 -5.25 -19.25
CA ASN A 126 2.20 -5.19 -20.31
C ASN A 126 2.81 -5.60 -21.66
N ARG A 127 2.34 -6.71 -22.19
CA ARG A 127 2.58 -7.14 -23.57
C ARG A 127 1.36 -6.80 -24.41
N ALA A 128 1.57 -6.14 -25.53
CA ALA A 128 0.51 -5.83 -26.49
C ALA A 128 0.99 -6.02 -27.93
N ASP A 129 0.22 -6.76 -28.72
CA ASP A 129 0.48 -6.91 -30.14
C ASP A 129 0.27 -5.57 -30.86
N LEU A 130 1.09 -5.29 -31.84
CA LEU A 130 0.96 -4.07 -32.65
C LEU A 130 -0.31 -4.14 -33.49
N THR A 131 -1.09 -3.08 -33.45
CA THR A 131 -2.24 -2.87 -34.32
C THR A 131 -1.76 -2.64 -35.76
N GLN A 132 -2.62 -2.87 -36.78
CA GLN A 132 -2.29 -2.57 -38.18
C GLN A 132 -1.86 -1.11 -38.36
N THR A 133 -2.53 -0.16 -37.69
CA THR A 133 -2.17 1.27 -37.76
C THR A 133 -0.73 1.51 -37.27
N GLN A 134 -0.31 0.83 -36.19
CA GLN A 134 1.05 0.95 -35.66
C GLN A 134 2.08 0.31 -36.63
N LEU A 135 1.75 -0.83 -37.21
CA LEU A 135 2.58 -1.47 -38.24
C LEU A 135 2.78 -0.53 -39.45
N ASP A 136 1.72 0.11 -39.92
CA ASP A 136 1.77 1.08 -41.02
C ASP A 136 2.61 2.31 -40.67
N GLN A 137 2.55 2.78 -39.41
CA GLN A 137 3.39 3.88 -38.92
C GLN A 137 4.87 3.49 -38.89
N PHE A 138 5.20 2.29 -38.45
CA PHE A 138 6.58 1.78 -38.50
C PHE A 138 7.06 1.65 -39.95
N ALA A 139 6.23 1.14 -40.84
CA ALA A 139 6.57 1.02 -42.27
C ALA A 139 6.81 2.40 -42.90
N ALA A 140 6.01 3.41 -42.60
CA ALA A 140 6.21 4.79 -43.03
C ALA A 140 7.51 5.40 -42.49
N ALA A 141 7.97 4.96 -41.31
CA ALA A 141 9.27 5.34 -40.72
C ALA A 141 10.46 4.50 -41.25
N GLY A 142 10.22 3.59 -42.21
CA GLY A 142 11.25 2.73 -42.80
C GLY A 142 11.50 1.38 -42.11
N PHE A 143 10.66 1.01 -41.13
CA PHE A 143 10.77 -0.25 -40.39
C PHE A 143 9.60 -1.19 -40.76
N THR A 144 9.84 -2.19 -41.58
CA THR A 144 8.82 -3.18 -41.92
C THR A 144 8.79 -4.28 -40.87
N LEU A 145 7.70 -4.34 -40.11
CA LEU A 145 7.46 -5.33 -39.06
C LEU A 145 6.39 -6.33 -39.50
N PRO A 146 6.57 -7.64 -39.24
CA PRO A 146 5.55 -8.63 -39.54
C PRO A 146 4.33 -8.48 -38.59
N SER A 147 3.15 -8.88 -39.07
CA SER A 147 1.95 -8.99 -38.23
C SER A 147 2.21 -9.96 -37.05
N GLY A 148 1.71 -9.58 -35.86
CA GLY A 148 1.98 -10.32 -34.63
C GLY A 148 3.26 -9.86 -33.90
N SER A 149 3.99 -8.85 -34.42
CA SER A 149 4.99 -8.13 -33.63
C SER A 149 4.32 -7.43 -32.46
N TYR A 150 5.02 -7.36 -31.31
CA TYR A 150 4.44 -6.86 -30.07
C TYR A 150 5.40 -5.98 -29.28
N THR A 151 4.86 -5.14 -28.42
CA THR A 151 5.62 -4.41 -27.41
C THR A 151 5.52 -5.08 -26.06
N GLN A 152 6.63 -5.06 -25.30
CA GLN A 152 6.69 -5.45 -23.90
C GLN A 152 7.07 -4.21 -23.09
N THR A 153 6.13 -3.69 -22.29
CA THR A 153 6.34 -2.53 -21.44
C THR A 153 6.37 -2.97 -19.98
N ASN A 154 7.43 -2.61 -19.28
CA ASN A 154 7.58 -2.82 -17.84
C ASN A 154 7.83 -1.49 -17.17
N TYR A 155 7.10 -1.21 -16.07
CA TYR A 155 7.32 0.00 -15.31
C TYR A 155 6.97 -0.15 -13.83
N VAL A 156 7.54 0.74 -13.02
CA VAL A 156 7.22 0.89 -11.60
C VAL A 156 6.82 2.35 -11.36
N GLU A 157 5.71 2.55 -10.67
CA GLU A 157 5.18 3.87 -10.35
C GLU A 157 4.83 3.95 -8.87
N ASP A 158 5.35 4.98 -8.20
CA ASP A 158 5.12 5.24 -6.78
C ASP A 158 4.01 6.26 -6.60
N PHE A 159 2.99 5.92 -5.82
CA PHE A 159 1.87 6.79 -5.49
C PHE A 159 1.98 7.29 -4.06
N HIS A 160 1.82 8.60 -3.86
CA HIS A 160 1.78 9.25 -2.56
C HIS A 160 0.39 9.79 -2.26
N GLY A 161 0.01 9.75 -0.99
CA GLY A 161 -1.27 10.27 -0.51
C GLY A 161 -1.14 11.60 0.24
N VAL A 162 -2.23 12.35 0.25
CA VAL A 162 -2.41 13.43 1.22
C VAL A 162 -2.40 12.81 2.62
N PHE A 163 -1.86 13.55 3.60
CA PHE A 163 -1.78 13.12 4.99
C PHE A 163 -3.16 12.72 5.56
N PRO A 164 -3.47 11.44 5.78
CA PRO A 164 -4.78 11.00 6.17
C PRO A 164 -4.90 10.91 7.69
N LEU A 165 -6.10 11.17 8.19
CA LEU A 165 -6.50 10.87 9.56
C LEU A 165 -7.44 9.67 9.53
N GLY A 166 -7.12 8.65 10.32
CA GLY A 166 -7.91 7.46 10.55
C GLY A 166 -8.04 7.15 12.03
N PHE A 167 -8.50 5.96 12.34
CA PHE A 167 -8.56 5.45 13.71
C PHE A 167 -8.00 4.04 13.79
N VAL A 168 -7.59 3.67 15.01
CA VAL A 168 -7.20 2.32 15.39
C VAL A 168 -8.07 1.86 16.55
N ALA A 169 -8.52 0.62 16.49
CA ALA A 169 -9.20 -0.06 17.59
C ALA A 169 -8.58 -1.45 17.79
N ALA A 170 -8.35 -1.85 19.02
CA ALA A 170 -7.77 -3.14 19.30
C ALA A 170 -8.31 -3.75 20.60
N LEU A 171 -8.33 -5.08 20.63
CA LEU A 171 -8.59 -5.89 21.80
C LEU A 171 -7.45 -6.89 21.98
N GLY A 172 -6.81 -6.85 23.14
CA GLY A 172 -5.62 -7.65 23.42
C GLY A 172 -5.73 -8.49 24.68
N TYR A 173 -4.99 -9.59 24.64
CA TYR A 173 -4.73 -10.44 25.79
C TYR A 173 -3.23 -10.45 26.10
N LYS A 174 -2.88 -10.21 27.36
CA LYS A 174 -1.52 -10.15 27.86
C LYS A 174 -1.27 -11.26 28.86
N TYR A 175 -0.14 -11.94 28.70
CA TYR A 175 0.35 -12.97 29.59
C TYR A 175 1.68 -12.56 30.22
N ASP A 176 1.70 -12.39 31.53
CA ASP A 176 2.91 -12.00 32.26
C ASP A 176 3.86 -13.18 32.41
N LEU A 177 5.08 -13.07 31.86
CA LEU A 177 6.15 -14.05 32.00
C LEU A 177 6.86 -13.89 33.37
N ASN A 178 7.03 -12.63 33.77
CA ASN A 178 7.62 -12.23 35.04
C ASN A 178 7.22 -10.79 35.37
N SER A 179 7.81 -10.19 36.40
CA SER A 179 7.51 -8.81 36.82
C SER A 179 7.74 -7.77 35.73
N ASN A 180 8.67 -8.00 34.80
CA ASN A 180 9.07 -7.02 33.79
C ASN A 180 8.61 -7.37 32.39
N PHE A 181 8.49 -8.65 32.05
CA PHE A 181 8.17 -9.09 30.69
C PHE A 181 6.79 -9.73 30.59
N SER A 182 6.08 -9.38 29.54
CA SER A 182 4.80 -9.99 29.18
C SER A 182 4.78 -10.29 27.69
N LEU A 183 4.13 -11.37 27.29
CA LEU A 183 3.70 -11.60 25.91
C LEU A 183 2.29 -11.05 25.73
N PHE A 184 1.94 -10.67 24.52
CA PHE A 184 0.56 -10.33 24.18
C PHE A 184 0.17 -10.79 22.79
N ALA A 185 -1.13 -11.01 22.62
CA ALA A 185 -1.78 -11.16 21.33
C ALA A 185 -2.91 -10.12 21.25
N GLU A 186 -3.07 -9.50 20.08
CA GLU A 186 -4.00 -8.38 19.89
C GLU A 186 -4.70 -8.52 18.55
N ALA A 187 -6.03 -8.49 18.56
CA ALA A 187 -6.85 -8.27 17.38
C ALA A 187 -6.97 -6.77 17.17
N GLU A 188 -6.61 -6.27 15.98
CA GLU A 188 -6.48 -4.84 15.70
C GLU A 188 -7.20 -4.48 14.39
N TYR A 189 -7.90 -3.36 14.40
CA TYR A 189 -8.56 -2.79 13.24
C TYR A 189 -8.03 -1.40 12.94
N TYR A 190 -7.64 -1.17 11.70
CA TYR A 190 -7.31 0.14 11.15
C TYR A 190 -8.40 0.63 10.22
N GLY A 191 -8.99 1.78 10.55
CA GLY A 191 -9.98 2.47 9.72
C GLY A 191 -9.34 3.70 9.08
N ILE A 192 -8.80 3.57 7.86
CA ILE A 192 -8.10 4.66 7.18
C ILE A 192 -8.22 4.55 5.66
N SER A 193 -8.36 5.69 4.98
CA SER A 193 -8.33 5.81 3.53
C SER A 193 -7.40 6.95 3.14
N LEU A 194 -6.66 6.77 2.05
CA LEU A 194 -5.77 7.77 1.51
C LEU A 194 -6.38 8.39 0.26
N LYS A 195 -6.26 9.71 0.12
CA LYS A 195 -6.50 10.42 -1.13
C LYS A 195 -5.17 10.54 -1.88
N ARG A 196 -5.13 10.17 -3.15
CA ARG A 196 -3.94 10.35 -4.00
C ARG A 196 -3.57 11.83 -4.09
N LYS A 197 -2.29 12.13 -3.98
CA LYS A 197 -1.71 13.48 -4.09
C LYS A 197 -0.86 13.60 -5.34
N ASP A 198 0.09 12.70 -5.50
CA ASP A 198 0.96 12.63 -6.66
C ASP A 198 1.40 11.18 -6.91
N SER A 199 1.88 10.92 -8.14
CA SER A 199 2.63 9.71 -8.46
C SER A 199 3.88 10.07 -9.24
N GLU A 200 4.87 9.19 -9.19
CA GLU A 200 6.16 9.36 -9.84
C GLU A 200 6.63 8.03 -10.42
N LEU A 201 6.95 8.06 -11.71
CA LEU A 201 7.48 6.93 -12.43
C LEU A 201 8.93 6.66 -11.96
N GLN A 202 9.20 5.46 -11.47
CA GLN A 202 10.52 5.06 -10.96
C GLN A 202 11.36 4.34 -12.01
N SER A 203 10.70 3.60 -12.87
CA SER A 203 11.31 2.93 -14.02
C SER A 203 10.30 2.79 -15.14
N PHE A 204 10.76 2.84 -16.37
CA PHE A 204 9.94 2.61 -17.57
C PHE A 204 10.82 2.09 -18.69
N ASN A 205 10.42 0.97 -19.28
CA ASN A 205 11.06 0.42 -20.46
C ASN A 205 10.01 -0.24 -21.35
N THR A 206 10.07 0.03 -22.64
CA THR A 206 9.30 -0.66 -23.67
C THR A 206 10.26 -1.21 -24.71
N ASP A 207 10.22 -2.51 -24.91
CA ASP A 207 10.96 -3.21 -25.95
C ASP A 207 10.00 -3.68 -27.05
N LEU A 208 10.48 -3.74 -28.28
CA LEU A 208 9.76 -4.22 -29.46
C LEU A 208 10.28 -5.60 -29.85
N TYR A 209 9.37 -6.54 -30.05
CA TYR A 209 9.65 -7.92 -30.41
C TYR A 209 8.97 -8.32 -31.70
N LEU A 210 9.61 -9.24 -32.42
CA LEU A 210 8.99 -9.96 -33.54
C LEU A 210 8.05 -11.07 -33.02
N PRO A 211 7.19 -11.65 -33.90
CA PRO A 211 6.24 -12.67 -33.48
C PRO A 211 6.88 -13.92 -32.87
N ASP A 212 8.12 -14.23 -33.26
CA ASP A 212 8.91 -15.37 -32.77
C ASP A 212 9.61 -15.11 -31.42
N GLY A 213 9.44 -13.92 -30.85
CA GLY A 213 10.07 -13.49 -29.60
C GLY A 213 11.47 -12.88 -29.78
N THR A 214 11.94 -12.71 -31.01
CA THR A 214 13.22 -12.04 -31.29
C THR A 214 13.09 -10.54 -30.94
N LEU A 215 14.04 -9.99 -30.18
CA LEU A 215 14.11 -8.57 -29.86
C LEU A 215 14.45 -7.78 -31.15
N ALA A 216 13.48 -6.96 -31.62
CA ALA A 216 13.66 -6.11 -32.78
C ALA A 216 14.28 -4.77 -32.41
N GLN A 217 13.86 -4.20 -31.28
CA GLN A 217 14.39 -2.93 -30.76
C GLN A 217 14.27 -2.90 -29.23
N ALA A 218 15.40 -2.73 -28.56
CA ALA A 218 15.43 -2.44 -27.12
C ALA A 218 15.16 -0.96 -26.86
N GLY A 219 14.46 -0.65 -25.77
CA GLY A 219 14.26 0.70 -25.32
C GLY A 219 13.54 1.60 -26.33
N LEU A 220 12.51 1.06 -27.01
CA LEU A 220 11.65 1.86 -27.89
C LEU A 220 11.12 3.10 -27.17
N TYR A 221 10.74 2.92 -25.89
CA TYR A 221 10.45 4.00 -24.95
C TYR A 221 11.18 3.72 -23.62
N THR A 222 11.66 4.78 -23.00
CA THR A 222 12.40 4.76 -21.73
C THR A 222 11.99 5.94 -20.87
N MET A 223 12.57 6.08 -19.67
CA MET A 223 12.36 7.24 -18.80
C MET A 223 12.72 8.58 -19.49
N ASP A 224 13.72 8.58 -20.37
CA ASP A 224 14.18 9.78 -21.09
C ASP A 224 13.35 10.07 -22.34
N ASN A 225 12.60 9.09 -22.83
CA ASN A 225 11.76 9.19 -24.03
C ASN A 225 10.45 8.44 -23.79
N LEU A 226 9.54 9.03 -23.05
CA LEU A 226 8.22 8.45 -22.78
C LEU A 226 7.31 8.54 -24.01
N PRO A 227 6.36 7.58 -24.18
CA PRO A 227 5.35 7.69 -25.23
C PRO A 227 4.43 8.89 -24.99
N ALA A 228 3.84 9.40 -26.07
CA ALA A 228 2.86 10.47 -25.99
C ALA A 228 1.71 10.12 -25.01
N GLY A 229 1.31 11.08 -24.20
CA GLY A 229 0.26 10.89 -23.18
C GLY A 229 0.74 10.25 -21.88
N ARG A 230 2.05 10.03 -21.69
CA ARG A 230 2.63 9.57 -20.43
C ARG A 230 3.49 10.69 -19.82
N ALA A 231 3.42 10.84 -18.49
CA ALA A 231 4.23 11.79 -17.75
C ALA A 231 5.10 11.08 -16.70
N LEU A 232 6.26 11.65 -16.38
CA LEU A 232 7.14 11.17 -15.31
C LEU A 232 6.51 11.35 -13.93
N LYS A 233 5.74 12.43 -13.79
CA LYS A 233 5.05 12.77 -12.54
C LYS A 233 3.62 13.21 -12.85
N ILE A 234 2.68 12.68 -12.06
CA ILE A 234 1.26 13.03 -12.13
C ILE A 234 0.85 13.70 -10.82
N THR A 235 0.13 14.79 -10.92
CA THR A 235 -0.47 15.48 -9.77
C THR A 235 -1.98 15.22 -9.77
N TYR A 236 -2.53 14.88 -8.62
CA TYR A 236 -3.94 14.56 -8.44
C TYR A 236 -4.68 15.71 -7.76
N SER A 237 -5.79 16.14 -8.37
CA SER A 237 -6.64 17.23 -7.88
C SER A 237 -8.10 16.80 -7.79
N ASP A 238 -8.90 17.45 -6.95
CA ASP A 238 -10.34 17.14 -6.85
C ASP A 238 -11.11 17.59 -8.08
N GLU A 239 -10.63 18.64 -8.72
CA GLU A 239 -11.23 19.26 -9.89
C GLU A 239 -10.15 19.52 -10.94
N LEU A 240 -10.50 19.32 -12.20
CA LEU A 240 -9.67 19.64 -13.37
C LEU A 240 -10.53 20.41 -14.38
N THR A 241 -10.00 21.46 -14.95
CA THR A 241 -10.57 22.14 -16.12
C THR A 241 -10.46 21.25 -17.36
N HIS A 242 -11.24 21.53 -18.41
CA HIS A 242 -11.13 20.78 -19.68
C HIS A 242 -9.72 20.82 -20.29
N ALA A 243 -9.01 21.92 -20.14
CA ALA A 243 -7.63 22.05 -20.62
C ALA A 243 -6.67 21.17 -19.79
N GLU A 244 -6.88 21.07 -18.48
CA GLU A 244 -6.07 20.24 -17.59
C GLU A 244 -6.36 18.73 -17.75
N GLN A 245 -7.56 18.34 -18.19
CA GLN A 245 -7.88 16.95 -18.52
C GLN A 245 -7.10 16.42 -19.73
N ALA A 246 -6.60 17.29 -20.59
CA ALA A 246 -5.75 16.94 -21.71
C ALA A 246 -4.26 16.86 -21.33
N ASP A 247 -3.87 17.30 -20.13
CA ASP A 247 -2.50 17.29 -19.65
C ASP A 247 -2.20 15.93 -18.99
N PRO A 248 -1.27 15.11 -19.54
CA PRO A 248 -0.96 13.79 -18.99
C PRO A 248 -0.31 13.83 -17.61
N SER A 249 0.13 14.99 -17.14
CA SER A 249 0.69 15.18 -15.79
C SER A 249 -0.36 15.49 -14.72
N LYS A 250 -1.66 15.48 -15.07
CA LYS A 250 -2.76 15.82 -14.16
C LYS A 250 -3.89 14.79 -14.24
N GLU A 251 -4.36 14.34 -13.09
CA GLU A 251 -5.48 13.40 -12.96
C GLU A 251 -6.41 13.78 -11.82
N LEU A 252 -7.64 13.27 -11.85
CA LEU A 252 -8.58 13.40 -10.74
C LEU A 252 -8.15 12.54 -9.56
N ALA A 253 -8.19 13.13 -8.37
CA ALA A 253 -7.82 12.44 -7.15
C ALA A 253 -8.82 11.33 -6.79
N GLN A 254 -8.30 10.19 -6.41
CA GLN A 254 -9.08 9.03 -5.94
C GLN A 254 -8.74 8.73 -4.49
N LYS A 255 -9.75 8.28 -3.75
CA LYS A 255 -9.54 7.69 -2.43
C LYS A 255 -9.25 6.20 -2.60
N VAL A 256 -8.21 5.74 -1.92
CA VAL A 256 -7.78 4.34 -1.92
C VAL A 256 -7.88 3.76 -0.50
N PRO A 257 -8.38 2.52 -0.35
CA PRO A 257 -8.60 1.91 0.96
C PRO A 257 -7.28 1.40 1.54
N TYR A 258 -7.10 1.67 2.82
CA TYR A 258 -6.02 1.10 3.65
C TYR A 258 -6.56 0.43 4.92
N SER A 259 -7.90 0.34 5.04
CA SER A 259 -8.53 -0.28 6.20
C SER A 259 -8.25 -1.78 6.23
N SER A 260 -7.91 -2.28 7.40
CA SER A 260 -7.53 -3.68 7.58
C SER A 260 -7.87 -4.18 8.99
N PHE A 261 -8.04 -5.50 9.11
CA PHE A 261 -8.17 -6.21 10.37
C PHE A 261 -7.03 -7.21 10.50
N GLY A 262 -6.32 -7.20 11.62
CA GLY A 262 -5.14 -8.03 11.81
C GLY A 262 -5.05 -8.66 13.18
N ILE A 263 -4.13 -9.62 13.28
CA ILE A 263 -3.71 -10.20 14.55
C ILE A 263 -2.22 -9.94 14.70
N ASN A 264 -1.87 -9.35 15.84
CA ASN A 264 -0.51 -9.05 16.24
C ASN A 264 -0.11 -9.87 17.45
N ILE A 265 1.14 -10.31 17.48
CA ILE A 265 1.79 -10.91 18.64
C ILE A 265 3.01 -10.07 19.01
N GLY A 266 3.30 -9.96 20.29
CA GLY A 266 4.41 -9.13 20.71
C GLY A 266 4.85 -9.36 22.14
N ILE A 267 5.87 -8.60 22.52
CA ILE A 267 6.46 -8.59 23.85
C ILE A 267 6.38 -7.18 24.42
N THR A 268 6.10 -7.08 25.70
CA THR A 268 6.08 -5.83 26.46
C THR A 268 7.12 -5.90 27.57
N TYR A 269 7.91 -4.85 27.70
CA TYR A 269 8.76 -4.60 28.85
C TYR A 269 8.13 -3.54 29.75
N LYS A 270 7.97 -3.85 31.04
CA LYS A 270 7.44 -2.97 32.09
C LYS A 270 8.61 -2.37 32.88
N PHE A 271 8.68 -1.06 32.94
CA PHE A 271 9.64 -0.37 33.81
C PHE A 271 9.06 -0.35 35.23
N ASN A 272 9.80 -0.92 36.16
CA ASN A 272 9.43 -0.84 37.58
C ASN A 272 9.62 0.64 38.02
N SER A 273 8.56 1.27 38.52
CA SER A 273 8.76 2.53 39.24
C SER A 273 9.61 2.24 40.47
N ALA A 274 10.77 2.89 40.55
CA ALA A 274 11.58 2.80 41.75
C ALA A 274 10.71 3.18 42.97
N SER A 275 10.49 2.25 43.88
CA SER A 275 9.90 2.58 45.18
C SER A 275 10.80 3.62 45.82
N LYS A 276 10.27 4.85 46.00
CA LYS A 276 10.94 5.81 46.89
C LYS A 276 11.02 5.14 48.23
N VAL A 277 12.22 4.70 48.60
CA VAL A 277 12.52 4.38 50.01
C VAL A 277 12.35 5.66 50.76
N GLN A 278 11.37 5.68 51.66
CA GLN A 278 11.22 6.72 52.67
C GLN A 278 12.25 6.50 53.78
#